data_d528fcef819f447fd145ee249636da61
#
_entry.id   d528fcef819f447fd145ee249636da61
#
_cell.length_a   1.000
_cell.length_b   1.000
_cell.length_c   1.000
_cell.angle_alpha   90.00
_cell.angle_beta   90.00
_cell.angle_gamma   90.00
#
_symmetry.space_group_name_H-M   'P 1'
#
loop_
_entity.id
_entity.type
_entity.pdbx_description
1 polymer ?
#
loop_
_entity_poly.entity_id
_entity_poly.type
_entity_poly.pdbx_seq_one_letter_code
_entity_poly.pdbx_strand_id
1 'polypeptide(L)'
;NVKFLYNLSMSKKSRKEIYIHMCNYSKSLKITLQITDKNIKILDKTEEIEINGCKHLIYYGVLEASSNSCPYCKECKITNNGYRKVKVKIPAISDKPAILYLNKHRFICKGCRKSFTAETTEVRKNSNTSKNLRAGIIKRLSKENTSKEIAESCSISTNTVLRIQCDLAKTLERPKTLPYYMCFDEVSSTSDSISKMSFVYADALTHKIQNILQGRTNKIIKDYFLYYSYQERCKVK
;
A
#
# COMPACT_ATOMS: atom_id res chain seq x y z
N ASN A 1 -2.83 -22.89 -23.47
CA ASN A 1 -2.41 -24.01 -24.33
C ASN A 1 -1.13 -24.74 -23.88
N VAL A 2 -0.55 -24.37 -22.73
CA VAL A 2 0.60 -25.08 -22.15
C VAL A 2 0.17 -26.32 -21.34
N LYS A 3 -1.10 -26.44 -20.97
CA LYS A 3 -1.64 -27.65 -20.30
C LYS A 3 -1.71 -28.93 -21.17
N PHE A 4 -1.64 -28.78 -22.47
CA PHE A 4 -1.87 -29.93 -23.41
C PHE A 4 -0.62 -30.69 -23.76
N LEU A 5 0.58 -30.15 -23.63
CA LEU A 5 1.83 -30.80 -24.03
C LEU A 5 2.51 -31.63 -22.93
N TYR A 6 2.13 -31.48 -21.65
CA TYR A 6 2.71 -32.24 -20.54
C TYR A 6 1.99 -33.59 -20.24
N ASN A 7 0.93 -33.92 -20.95
CA ASN A 7 0.08 -35.07 -20.60
C ASN A 7 0.45 -36.39 -21.25
N LEU A 8 1.51 -36.48 -22.06
CA LEU A 8 1.65 -37.63 -22.98
C LEU A 8 2.77 -38.63 -22.69
N SER A 9 3.46 -38.66 -21.54
CA SER A 9 4.36 -39.80 -21.26
C SER A 9 4.91 -39.96 -19.84
N MET A 10 4.33 -39.37 -18.82
CA MET A 10 4.90 -39.46 -17.46
C MET A 10 4.10 -40.37 -16.53
N SER A 11 4.79 -41.19 -15.74
CA SER A 11 4.16 -42.04 -14.72
C SER A 11 3.40 -41.23 -13.66
N LYS A 12 2.39 -41.80 -12.98
CA LYS A 12 1.62 -41.17 -11.91
C LYS A 12 2.53 -40.67 -10.76
N LYS A 13 3.61 -41.38 -10.48
CA LYS A 13 4.61 -41.03 -9.42
C LYS A 13 5.38 -39.76 -9.80
N SER A 14 5.87 -39.69 -11.04
CA SER A 14 6.58 -38.51 -11.57
C SER A 14 5.70 -37.25 -11.61
N ARG A 15 4.40 -37.39 -11.99
CA ARG A 15 3.45 -36.27 -11.96
C ARG A 15 3.23 -35.71 -10.52
N LYS A 16 3.19 -36.59 -9.51
CA LYS A 16 3.02 -36.21 -8.12
C LYS A 16 4.26 -35.48 -7.61
N GLU A 17 5.45 -35.92 -7.97
CA GLU A 17 6.72 -35.28 -7.60
C GLU A 17 6.88 -33.89 -8.24
N ILE A 18 6.53 -33.71 -9.50
CA ILE A 18 6.53 -32.43 -10.21
C ILE A 18 5.49 -31.48 -9.55
N TYR A 19 4.29 -31.97 -9.25
CA TYR A 19 3.25 -31.17 -8.60
C TYR A 19 3.68 -30.69 -7.20
N ILE A 20 4.33 -31.55 -6.43
CA ILE A 20 4.88 -31.22 -5.11
C ILE A 20 5.99 -30.17 -5.23
N HIS A 21 6.89 -30.32 -6.23
CA HIS A 21 7.97 -29.37 -6.48
C HIS A 21 7.42 -27.98 -6.89
N MET A 22 6.45 -27.93 -7.79
CA MET A 22 5.78 -26.69 -8.20
C MET A 22 5.03 -26.02 -7.04
N CYS A 23 4.37 -26.78 -6.15
CA CYS A 23 3.73 -26.25 -4.96
C CYS A 23 4.74 -25.63 -3.97
N ASN A 24 5.89 -26.26 -3.79
CA ASN A 24 6.94 -25.74 -2.90
C ASN A 24 7.57 -24.49 -3.47
N TYR A 25 7.84 -24.42 -4.77
CA TYR A 25 8.37 -23.24 -5.44
C TYR A 25 7.41 -22.02 -5.32
N SER A 26 6.14 -22.22 -5.58
CA SER A 26 5.12 -21.16 -5.41
C SER A 26 5.02 -20.66 -3.95
N LYS A 27 5.17 -21.53 -2.96
CA LYS A 27 5.22 -21.15 -1.55
C LYS A 27 6.46 -20.33 -1.22
N SER A 28 7.65 -20.76 -1.69
CA SER A 28 8.91 -20.03 -1.49
C SER A 28 8.84 -18.64 -2.13
N LEU A 29 8.32 -18.53 -3.36
CA LEU A 29 8.12 -17.23 -4.02
C LEU A 29 7.15 -16.34 -3.25
N LYS A 30 6.07 -16.86 -2.70
CA LYS A 30 5.16 -16.06 -1.86
C LYS A 30 5.87 -15.47 -0.64
N ILE A 31 6.72 -16.24 0.02
CA ILE A 31 7.51 -15.78 1.17
C ILE A 31 8.46 -14.68 0.72
N THR A 32 9.23 -14.91 -0.35
CA THR A 32 10.17 -13.92 -0.91
C THR A 32 9.47 -12.61 -1.31
N LEU A 33 8.31 -12.70 -1.95
CA LEU A 33 7.49 -11.55 -2.34
C LEU A 33 6.67 -10.97 -1.18
N GLN A 34 6.74 -11.61 0.01
CA GLN A 34 5.97 -11.22 1.21
C GLN A 34 4.45 -11.14 0.95
N ILE A 35 3.92 -12.02 0.11
CA ILE A 35 2.50 -12.10 -0.20
C ILE A 35 1.82 -13.02 0.81
N THR A 36 0.92 -12.47 1.60
CA THR A 36 0.24 -13.19 2.69
C THR A 36 -1.16 -13.68 2.31
N ASP A 37 -1.76 -13.12 1.27
CA ASP A 37 -3.09 -13.55 0.80
C ASP A 37 -3.03 -15.00 0.28
N LYS A 38 -3.82 -15.86 0.92
CA LYS A 38 -3.88 -17.30 0.58
C LYS A 38 -4.46 -17.54 -0.82
N ASN A 39 -5.34 -16.66 -1.26
CA ASN A 39 -6.03 -16.77 -2.55
C ASN A 39 -5.16 -16.35 -3.74
N ILE A 40 -4.00 -15.75 -3.53
CA ILE A 40 -3.06 -15.45 -4.60
C ILE A 40 -2.16 -16.65 -4.84
N LYS A 41 -2.14 -17.17 -6.04
CA LYS A 41 -1.17 -18.16 -6.52
C LYS A 41 -0.14 -17.48 -7.42
N ILE A 42 1.14 -17.60 -7.07
CA ILE A 42 2.24 -17.11 -7.91
C ILE A 42 2.54 -18.22 -8.93
N LEU A 43 2.64 -17.83 -10.20
CA LEU A 43 2.95 -18.72 -11.29
C LEU A 43 4.47 -18.93 -11.36
N ASP A 44 4.87 -20.11 -11.84
CA ASP A 44 6.27 -20.47 -12.09
C ASP A 44 6.75 -19.85 -13.42
N LYS A 45 6.68 -18.51 -13.45
CA LYS A 45 7.13 -17.69 -14.56
C LYS A 45 7.66 -16.38 -14.02
N THR A 46 8.95 -16.14 -14.25
CA THR A 46 9.61 -14.88 -13.91
C THR A 46 10.37 -14.40 -15.13
N GLU A 47 10.30 -13.11 -15.42
CA GLU A 47 10.99 -12.48 -16.54
C GLU A 47 11.77 -11.27 -16.05
N GLU A 48 12.88 -10.97 -16.69
CA GLU A 48 13.60 -9.72 -16.55
C GLU A 48 13.34 -8.87 -17.79
N ILE A 49 12.76 -7.69 -17.63
CA ILE A 49 12.40 -6.81 -18.74
C ILE A 49 13.02 -5.44 -18.48
N GLU A 50 13.62 -4.85 -19.49
CA GLU A 50 14.10 -3.49 -19.45
C GLU A 50 12.94 -2.48 -19.68
N ILE A 51 12.75 -1.54 -18.77
CA ILE A 51 11.75 -0.47 -18.86
C ILE A 51 12.45 0.84 -18.55
N ASN A 52 12.48 1.76 -19.52
CA ASN A 52 13.14 3.06 -19.40
C ASN A 52 14.62 2.97 -18.95
N GLY A 53 15.38 2.03 -19.52
CA GLY A 53 16.79 1.83 -19.19
C GLY A 53 17.06 1.15 -17.84
N CYS A 54 16.02 0.66 -17.15
CA CYS A 54 16.14 -0.02 -15.87
C CYS A 54 15.57 -1.45 -15.95
N LYS A 55 16.33 -2.44 -15.49
CA LYS A 55 15.92 -3.85 -15.47
C LYS A 55 14.90 -4.08 -14.36
N HIS A 56 13.73 -4.58 -14.72
CA HIS A 56 12.62 -4.91 -13.82
C HIS A 56 12.42 -6.41 -13.73
N LEU A 57 12.17 -6.91 -12.53
CA LEU A 57 11.74 -8.28 -12.30
C LEU A 57 10.22 -8.37 -12.42
N ILE A 58 9.76 -9.26 -13.30
CA ILE A 58 8.32 -9.44 -13.56
C ILE A 58 7.87 -10.80 -13.03
N TYR A 59 6.88 -10.76 -12.16
CA TYR A 59 6.21 -11.94 -11.61
C TYR A 59 4.78 -12.02 -12.12
N TYR A 60 4.24 -13.22 -12.17
CA TYR A 60 2.87 -13.47 -12.60
C TYR A 60 2.11 -14.21 -11.50
N GLY A 61 0.86 -13.82 -11.28
CA GLY A 61 0.01 -14.47 -10.30
C GLY A 61 -1.46 -14.43 -10.68
N VAL A 62 -2.24 -15.27 -10.01
CA VAL A 62 -3.69 -15.35 -10.15
C VAL A 62 -4.32 -15.21 -8.78
N LEU A 63 -5.32 -14.35 -8.67
CA LEU A 63 -6.17 -14.24 -7.48
C LEU A 63 -7.38 -15.14 -7.68
N GLU A 64 -7.35 -16.31 -7.06
CA GLU A 64 -8.44 -17.30 -7.05
C GLU A 64 -9.37 -17.04 -5.87
N ALA A 65 -10.07 -15.93 -5.89
CA ALA A 65 -11.09 -15.64 -4.89
C ALA A 65 -12.48 -15.99 -5.45
N SER A 66 -13.27 -16.74 -4.69
CA SER A 66 -14.69 -16.90 -4.92
C SER A 66 -15.43 -15.74 -4.25
N SER A 67 -16.48 -15.26 -4.87
CA SER A 67 -17.40 -14.32 -4.23
C SER A 67 -18.74 -14.99 -4.06
N ASN A 68 -19.27 -14.99 -2.84
CA ASN A 68 -20.53 -15.63 -2.55
C ASN A 68 -21.73 -14.68 -2.70
N SER A 69 -21.49 -13.36 -2.74
CA SER A 69 -22.55 -12.36 -2.89
C SER A 69 -22.06 -11.13 -3.65
N CYS A 70 -23.00 -10.47 -4.31
CA CYS A 70 -22.73 -9.21 -4.99
C CYS A 70 -22.46 -8.07 -3.99
N PRO A 71 -21.38 -7.30 -4.12
CA PRO A 71 -21.11 -6.19 -3.20
C PRO A 71 -22.14 -5.04 -3.29
N TYR A 72 -22.92 -4.98 -4.39
CA TYR A 72 -23.87 -3.90 -4.63
C TYR A 72 -25.30 -4.23 -4.16
N CYS A 73 -25.84 -5.40 -4.56
CA CYS A 73 -27.23 -5.79 -4.23
C CYS A 73 -27.33 -6.97 -3.25
N LYS A 74 -26.18 -7.53 -2.83
CA LYS A 74 -26.09 -8.69 -1.91
C LYS A 74 -26.67 -10.01 -2.43
N GLU A 75 -27.17 -10.05 -3.67
CA GLU A 75 -27.63 -11.31 -4.27
C GLU A 75 -26.52 -12.31 -4.50
N CYS A 76 -26.85 -13.60 -4.41
CA CYS A 76 -25.90 -14.71 -4.61
C CYS A 76 -25.80 -15.17 -6.08
N LYS A 77 -26.59 -14.61 -7.01
CA LYS A 77 -26.60 -14.99 -8.43
C LYS A 77 -25.43 -14.35 -9.19
N ILE A 78 -24.23 -14.89 -8.96
CA ILE A 78 -22.98 -14.37 -9.54
C ILE A 78 -22.46 -15.37 -10.58
N THR A 79 -21.98 -14.85 -11.70
CA THR A 79 -21.34 -15.62 -12.76
C THR A 79 -19.92 -15.14 -12.98
N ASN A 80 -19.01 -16.07 -13.31
CA ASN A 80 -17.64 -15.75 -13.71
C ASN A 80 -17.66 -14.95 -15.04
N ASN A 81 -16.91 -13.85 -15.08
CA ASN A 81 -16.76 -12.96 -16.25
C ASN A 81 -15.27 -12.81 -16.63
N GLY A 82 -14.51 -13.90 -16.56
CA GLY A 82 -13.09 -13.94 -16.91
C GLY A 82 -12.16 -13.31 -15.87
N TYR A 83 -11.08 -12.74 -16.35
CA TYR A 83 -10.02 -12.15 -15.51
C TYR A 83 -9.71 -10.73 -15.93
N ARG A 84 -9.27 -9.93 -14.95
CA ARG A 84 -8.68 -8.61 -15.17
C ARG A 84 -7.21 -8.64 -14.77
N LYS A 85 -6.31 -8.39 -15.72
CA LYS A 85 -4.87 -8.24 -15.45
C LYS A 85 -4.59 -6.89 -14.80
N VAL A 86 -3.95 -6.89 -13.64
CA VAL A 86 -3.58 -5.68 -12.88
C VAL A 86 -2.07 -5.67 -12.68
N LYS A 87 -1.41 -4.54 -12.97
CA LYS A 87 0.01 -4.32 -12.71
C LYS A 87 0.16 -3.84 -11.27
N VAL A 88 0.85 -4.60 -10.43
CA VAL A 88 1.09 -4.29 -9.02
C VAL A 88 2.59 -4.07 -8.81
N LYS A 89 2.99 -2.90 -8.34
CA LYS A 89 4.35 -2.63 -7.92
C LYS A 89 4.57 -3.23 -6.53
N ILE A 90 5.63 -4.00 -6.39
CA ILE A 90 6.05 -4.64 -5.14
C ILE A 90 7.43 -4.12 -4.72
N PRO A 91 7.90 -4.34 -3.48
CA PRO A 91 9.24 -3.95 -3.08
C PRO A 91 10.31 -4.46 -4.05
N ALA A 92 11.37 -3.68 -4.24
CA ALA A 92 12.52 -4.10 -5.05
C ALA A 92 13.14 -5.39 -4.50
N ILE A 93 13.67 -6.21 -5.37
CA ILE A 93 14.32 -7.48 -5.04
C ILE A 93 15.73 -7.41 -5.62
N SER A 94 16.74 -7.57 -4.77
CA SER A 94 18.16 -7.39 -5.16
C SER A 94 18.38 -6.09 -5.94
N ASP A 95 17.87 -4.98 -5.41
CA ASP A 95 17.91 -3.62 -5.94
C ASP A 95 17.24 -3.43 -7.33
N LYS A 96 16.62 -4.46 -7.88
CA LYS A 96 15.83 -4.37 -9.11
C LYS A 96 14.37 -4.07 -8.80
N PRO A 97 13.76 -3.07 -9.43
CA PRO A 97 12.32 -2.83 -9.35
C PRO A 97 11.53 -4.07 -9.70
N ALA A 98 10.51 -4.38 -8.92
CA ALA A 98 9.73 -5.59 -9.12
C ALA A 98 8.23 -5.31 -9.36
N ILE A 99 7.63 -6.07 -10.27
CA ILE A 99 6.25 -5.93 -10.69
C ILE A 99 5.58 -7.30 -10.64
N LEU A 100 4.41 -7.37 -10.01
CA LEU A 100 3.53 -8.52 -10.07
C LEU A 100 2.36 -8.23 -11.03
N TYR A 101 2.26 -8.97 -12.12
CA TYR A 101 1.06 -9.00 -12.94
C TYR A 101 0.06 -9.98 -12.33
N LEU A 102 -0.98 -9.44 -11.70
CA LEU A 102 -2.00 -10.21 -10.99
C LEU A 102 -3.27 -10.30 -11.84
N ASN A 103 -3.63 -11.52 -12.26
CA ASN A 103 -4.90 -11.82 -12.90
C ASN A 103 -5.96 -11.99 -11.81
N LYS A 104 -6.86 -11.02 -11.66
CA LYS A 104 -7.97 -11.04 -10.70
C LYS A 104 -9.23 -11.59 -11.37
N HIS A 105 -9.92 -12.51 -10.72
CA HIS A 105 -11.26 -12.94 -11.14
C HIS A 105 -12.20 -11.76 -11.26
N ARG A 106 -12.95 -11.71 -12.34
CA ARG A 106 -14.02 -10.75 -12.58
C ARG A 106 -15.36 -11.48 -12.57
N PHE A 107 -16.34 -10.87 -11.96
CA PHE A 107 -17.68 -11.41 -11.80
C PHE A 107 -18.73 -10.46 -12.36
N ILE A 108 -19.88 -11.01 -12.76
CA ILE A 108 -21.09 -10.25 -13.08
C ILE A 108 -22.25 -10.75 -12.23
N CYS A 109 -23.00 -9.84 -11.65
CA CYS A 109 -24.22 -10.16 -10.92
C CYS A 109 -25.39 -10.25 -11.90
N LYS A 110 -26.14 -11.35 -11.90
CA LYS A 110 -27.34 -11.53 -12.75
C LYS A 110 -28.50 -10.66 -12.29
N GLY A 111 -28.60 -10.32 -10.99
CA GLY A 111 -29.65 -9.46 -10.44
C GLY A 111 -29.48 -8.00 -10.86
N CYS A 112 -28.42 -7.34 -10.39
CA CYS A 112 -28.19 -5.90 -10.68
C CYS A 112 -27.37 -5.62 -11.95
N ARG A 113 -26.93 -6.65 -12.67
CA ARG A 113 -26.09 -6.59 -13.90
C ARG A 113 -24.76 -5.86 -13.76
N LYS A 114 -24.36 -5.48 -12.55
CA LYS A 114 -23.07 -4.84 -12.29
C LYS A 114 -21.94 -5.87 -12.28
N SER A 115 -20.80 -5.47 -12.86
CA SER A 115 -19.57 -6.29 -12.80
C SER A 115 -18.65 -5.79 -11.68
N PHE A 116 -17.95 -6.71 -11.04
CA PHE A 116 -16.96 -6.41 -10.03
C PHE A 116 -15.77 -7.37 -10.12
N THR A 117 -14.69 -7.03 -9.49
CA THR A 117 -13.44 -7.81 -9.51
C THR A 117 -13.13 -8.29 -8.10
N ALA A 118 -12.59 -9.50 -7.97
CA ALA A 118 -12.13 -10.02 -6.70
C ALA A 118 -11.16 -9.05 -6.01
N GLU A 119 -11.38 -8.83 -4.72
CA GLU A 119 -10.53 -7.98 -3.91
C GLU A 119 -9.48 -8.83 -3.17
N THR A 120 -8.37 -8.23 -2.81
CA THR A 120 -7.27 -8.84 -2.07
C THR A 120 -6.75 -7.87 -1.02
N THR A 121 -6.25 -8.40 0.08
CA THR A 121 -5.59 -7.60 1.13
C THR A 121 -4.22 -7.07 0.71
N GLU A 122 -3.62 -7.62 -0.35
CA GLU A 122 -2.28 -7.21 -0.82
C GLU A 122 -2.26 -5.87 -1.54
N VAL A 123 -3.38 -5.46 -2.11
CA VAL A 123 -3.47 -4.22 -2.88
C VAL A 123 -4.79 -3.52 -2.58
N ARG A 124 -4.73 -2.27 -2.14
CA ARG A 124 -5.93 -1.46 -1.91
C ARG A 124 -6.73 -1.26 -3.20
N LYS A 125 -8.03 -1.06 -3.06
CA LYS A 125 -8.90 -0.70 -4.19
C LYS A 125 -8.35 0.56 -4.88
N ASN A 126 -8.37 0.57 -6.21
CA ASN A 126 -7.85 1.66 -7.04
C ASN A 126 -6.36 2.01 -6.82
N SER A 127 -5.58 1.07 -6.29
CA SER A 127 -4.13 1.20 -6.13
C SER A 127 -3.40 0.18 -6.99
N ASN A 128 -2.20 0.54 -7.42
CA ASN A 128 -1.25 -0.35 -8.09
C ASN A 128 0.01 -0.62 -7.25
N THR A 129 -0.03 -0.27 -5.96
CA THR A 129 1.08 -0.42 -5.01
C THR A 129 0.70 -1.48 -3.98
N SER A 130 1.56 -2.48 -3.78
CA SER A 130 1.34 -3.50 -2.75
C SER A 130 1.37 -2.91 -1.35
N LYS A 131 0.73 -3.61 -0.39
CA LYS A 131 0.74 -3.19 1.02
C LYS A 131 2.16 -3.06 1.59
N ASN A 132 3.06 -3.99 1.21
CA ASN A 132 4.43 -4.01 1.71
C ASN A 132 5.27 -2.87 1.13
N LEU A 133 5.12 -2.57 -0.16
CA LEU A 133 5.77 -1.39 -0.76
C LEU A 133 5.23 -0.11 -0.11
N ARG A 134 3.92 -0.01 0.12
CA ARG A 134 3.32 1.12 0.83
C ARG A 134 3.87 1.26 2.26
N ALA A 135 3.98 0.16 3.01
CA ALA A 135 4.58 0.18 4.35
C ALA A 135 6.05 0.64 4.32
N GLY A 136 6.82 0.17 3.34
CA GLY A 136 8.20 0.61 3.11
C GLY A 136 8.30 2.11 2.81
N ILE A 137 7.38 2.67 2.04
CA ILE A 137 7.29 4.11 1.75
C ILE A 137 6.98 4.88 3.03
N ILE A 138 5.99 4.45 3.82
CA ILE A 138 5.63 5.09 5.10
C ILE A 138 6.84 5.10 6.05
N LYS A 139 7.57 3.99 6.13
CA LYS A 139 8.80 3.91 6.94
C LYS A 139 9.89 4.89 6.46
N ARG A 140 9.98 5.15 5.15
CA ARG A 140 10.93 6.14 4.61
C ARG A 140 10.48 7.57 4.84
N LEU A 141 9.17 7.84 4.79
CA LEU A 141 8.59 9.15 5.11
C LEU A 141 8.84 9.57 6.57
N SER A 142 9.07 8.63 7.50
CA SER A 142 9.42 8.94 8.89
C SER A 142 10.91 9.23 9.10
N LYS A 143 11.72 9.19 8.03
CA LYS A 143 13.13 9.55 8.03
C LYS A 143 13.31 10.85 7.24
N GLU A 144 14.51 11.43 7.28
CA GLU A 144 14.87 12.64 6.57
C GLU A 144 15.08 12.43 5.05
N ASN A 145 14.05 11.89 4.37
CA ASN A 145 14.07 11.67 2.93
C ASN A 145 13.05 12.59 2.24
N THR A 146 13.40 13.12 1.09
CA THR A 146 12.45 13.85 0.26
C THR A 146 11.51 12.90 -0.48
N SER A 147 10.30 13.38 -0.82
CA SER A 147 9.35 12.58 -1.61
C SER A 147 9.92 12.14 -2.96
N LYS A 148 10.85 12.89 -3.54
CA LYS A 148 11.54 12.57 -4.78
C LYS A 148 12.50 11.39 -4.60
N GLU A 149 13.35 11.41 -3.59
CA GLU A 149 14.28 10.32 -3.27
C GLU A 149 13.54 9.01 -2.94
N ILE A 150 12.44 9.10 -2.18
CA ILE A 150 11.58 7.95 -1.91
C ILE A 150 10.99 7.39 -3.21
N ALA A 151 10.52 8.26 -4.11
CA ALA A 151 9.96 7.85 -5.39
C ALA A 151 10.98 7.13 -6.26
N GLU A 152 12.19 7.65 -6.35
CA GLU A 152 13.32 7.06 -7.08
C GLU A 152 13.71 5.72 -6.48
N SER A 153 13.96 5.65 -5.16
CA SER A 153 14.35 4.40 -4.47
C SER A 153 13.29 3.29 -4.54
N CYS A 154 12.02 3.64 -4.69
CA CYS A 154 10.91 2.70 -4.80
C CYS A 154 10.43 2.48 -6.25
N SER A 155 11.03 3.13 -7.23
CA SER A 155 10.64 3.08 -8.66
C SER A 155 9.16 3.38 -8.90
N ILE A 156 8.65 4.42 -8.21
CA ILE A 156 7.29 4.92 -8.32
C ILE A 156 7.29 6.41 -8.68
N SER A 157 6.14 6.97 -8.97
CA SER A 157 6.03 8.42 -9.18
C SER A 157 5.96 9.18 -7.86
N THR A 158 6.53 10.39 -7.82
CA THR A 158 6.42 11.31 -6.67
C THR A 158 4.97 11.53 -6.26
N ASN A 159 4.04 11.64 -7.23
CA ASN A 159 2.61 11.76 -6.96
C ASN A 159 2.04 10.54 -6.20
N THR A 160 2.62 9.35 -6.37
CA THR A 160 2.20 8.18 -5.58
C THR A 160 2.67 8.30 -4.14
N VAL A 161 3.89 8.80 -3.90
CA VAL A 161 4.41 9.08 -2.55
C VAL A 161 3.54 10.12 -1.86
N LEU A 162 3.26 11.25 -2.53
CA LEU A 162 2.41 12.32 -1.99
C LEU A 162 1.01 11.83 -1.63
N ARG A 163 0.37 11.00 -2.49
CA ARG A 163 -0.93 10.39 -2.14
C ARG A 163 -0.86 9.51 -0.91
N ILE A 164 0.21 8.72 -0.76
CA ILE A 164 0.42 7.89 0.43
C ILE A 164 0.61 8.76 1.66
N GLN A 165 1.35 9.86 1.55
CA GLN A 165 1.57 10.83 2.61
C GLN A 165 0.26 11.51 3.02
N CYS A 166 -0.55 11.98 2.06
CA CYS A 166 -1.87 12.55 2.33
C CYS A 166 -2.83 11.56 3.00
N ASP A 167 -2.82 10.29 2.54
CA ASP A 167 -3.63 9.24 3.18
C ASP A 167 -3.17 8.96 4.62
N LEU A 168 -1.86 8.98 4.87
CA LEU A 168 -1.32 8.82 6.22
C LEU A 168 -1.72 10.00 7.10
N ALA A 169 -1.58 11.23 6.61
CA ALA A 169 -1.95 12.44 7.35
C ALA A 169 -3.42 12.42 7.82
N LYS A 170 -4.34 11.86 7.00
CA LYS A 170 -5.75 11.69 7.38
C LYS A 170 -5.97 10.70 8.54
N THR A 171 -5.01 9.82 8.80
CA THR A 171 -5.09 8.82 9.89
C THR A 171 -4.35 9.27 11.14
N LEU A 172 -3.58 10.37 11.08
CA LEU A 172 -2.91 10.92 12.23
C LEU A 172 -3.92 11.61 13.14
N GLU A 173 -4.01 11.11 14.34
CA GLU A 173 -4.80 11.74 15.39
C GLU A 173 -4.01 12.87 16.07
N ARG A 174 -4.73 13.83 16.62
CA ARG A 174 -4.15 14.86 17.47
C ARG A 174 -3.48 14.20 18.67
N PRO A 175 -2.29 14.65 19.14
CA PRO A 175 -1.68 14.13 20.35
C PRO A 175 -2.67 14.17 21.52
N LYS A 176 -2.74 13.09 22.29
CA LYS A 176 -3.68 13.00 23.44
C LYS A 176 -3.22 13.80 24.65
N THR A 177 -1.90 14.00 24.77
CA THR A 177 -1.26 14.72 25.87
C THR A 177 -0.34 15.80 25.33
N LEU A 178 -0.13 16.85 26.09
CA LEU A 178 0.86 17.88 25.78
C LEU A 178 2.22 17.52 26.39
N PRO A 179 3.34 17.90 25.75
CA PRO A 179 4.66 17.71 26.33
C PRO A 179 4.82 18.58 27.59
N TYR A 180 5.58 18.10 28.56
CA TYR A 180 5.84 18.84 29.81
C TYR A 180 6.68 20.11 29.54
N TYR A 181 7.73 20.00 28.73
CA TYR A 181 8.49 21.14 28.21
C TYR A 181 8.16 21.32 26.74
N MET A 182 7.54 22.44 26.41
CA MET A 182 7.08 22.73 25.07
C MET A 182 7.87 23.88 24.45
N CYS A 183 8.45 23.63 23.28
CA CYS A 183 8.97 24.69 22.42
C CYS A 183 8.04 24.89 21.21
N PHE A 184 7.99 26.10 20.70
CA PHE A 184 7.18 26.44 19.53
C PHE A 184 7.91 27.44 18.64
N ASP A 185 7.55 27.42 17.37
CA ASP A 185 8.10 28.30 16.36
C ASP A 185 7.09 28.49 15.22
N GLU A 186 7.38 29.43 14.34
CA GLU A 186 6.62 29.69 13.13
C GLU A 186 7.42 29.28 11.88
N VAL A 187 6.81 28.48 11.02
CA VAL A 187 7.43 28.01 9.78
C VAL A 187 6.63 28.48 8.56
N SER A 188 7.31 28.69 7.45
CA SER A 188 6.65 28.98 6.18
C SER A 188 5.77 27.81 5.76
N SER A 189 4.51 28.08 5.46
CA SER A 189 3.57 27.09 4.99
C SER A 189 3.81 26.75 3.51
N THR A 190 3.29 25.61 3.08
CA THR A 190 3.26 25.22 1.67
C THR A 190 2.23 26.06 0.90
N SER A 191 2.37 26.13 -0.43
CA SER A 191 1.50 26.94 -1.31
C SER A 191 0.02 26.57 -1.28
N ASP A 192 -0.31 25.38 -0.85
CA ASP A 192 -1.66 24.82 -0.72
C ASP A 192 -2.25 25.03 0.70
N SER A 193 -1.52 25.68 1.61
CA SER A 193 -1.99 26.02 2.95
C SER A 193 -2.87 27.27 2.94
N ILE A 194 -3.83 27.32 3.86
CA ILE A 194 -4.74 28.49 4.06
C ILE A 194 -3.97 29.74 4.50
N SER A 195 -2.84 29.57 5.18
CA SER A 195 -2.02 30.65 5.72
C SER A 195 -0.58 30.58 5.21
N LYS A 196 0.07 31.71 4.98
CA LYS A 196 1.49 31.79 4.61
C LYS A 196 2.45 31.26 5.67
N MET A 197 2.02 31.25 6.92
CA MET A 197 2.80 30.80 8.08
C MET A 197 1.99 29.78 8.87
N SER A 198 2.67 28.76 9.37
CA SER A 198 2.12 27.72 10.25
C SER A 198 2.79 27.78 11.60
N PHE A 199 2.03 27.54 12.65
CA PHE A 199 2.55 27.37 14.00
C PHE A 199 2.95 25.93 14.22
N VAL A 200 4.17 25.68 14.69
CA VAL A 200 4.68 24.36 15.03
C VAL A 200 5.02 24.31 16.51
N TYR A 201 4.73 23.17 17.16
CA TYR A 201 5.20 22.94 18.51
C TYR A 201 5.81 21.54 18.65
N ALA A 202 6.80 21.44 19.52
CA ALA A 202 7.57 20.25 19.76
C ALA A 202 7.81 20.01 21.24
N ASP A 203 8.14 18.79 21.59
CA ASP A 203 8.64 18.43 22.90
C ASP A 203 10.13 18.83 22.98
N ALA A 204 10.45 19.75 23.89
CA ALA A 204 11.79 20.28 24.06
C ALA A 204 12.81 19.25 24.57
N LEU A 205 12.37 18.16 25.24
CA LEU A 205 13.26 17.11 25.70
C LEU A 205 13.59 16.09 24.61
N THR A 206 12.59 15.70 23.84
CA THR A 206 12.76 14.66 22.81
C THR A 206 13.03 15.25 21.43
N HIS A 207 12.92 16.55 21.25
CA HIS A 207 13.00 17.29 19.98
C HIS A 207 12.02 16.81 18.91
N LYS A 208 10.94 16.13 19.32
CA LYS A 208 9.91 15.62 18.39
C LYS A 208 8.83 16.66 18.16
N ILE A 209 8.59 16.99 16.88
CA ILE A 209 7.44 17.78 16.48
C ILE A 209 6.17 17.03 16.89
N GLN A 210 5.31 17.68 17.64
CA GLN A 210 4.04 17.13 18.10
C GLN A 210 2.92 17.43 17.12
N ASN A 211 2.87 18.65 16.60
CA ASN A 211 1.91 19.02 15.55
C ASN A 211 2.31 20.31 14.84
N ILE A 212 1.69 20.53 13.68
CA ILE A 212 1.81 21.76 12.88
C ILE A 212 0.39 22.26 12.60
N LEU A 213 0.08 23.49 13.00
CA LEU A 213 -1.23 24.12 12.80
C LEU A 213 -1.23 24.93 11.50
N GLN A 214 -2.31 24.83 10.72
CA GLN A 214 -2.49 25.62 9.50
C GLN A 214 -2.82 27.08 9.84
N GLY A 215 -1.82 27.82 10.29
CA GLY A 215 -1.93 29.23 10.66
C GLY A 215 -1.30 29.52 12.02
N ARG A 216 -1.07 30.81 12.27
CA ARG A 216 -0.39 31.31 13.47
C ARG A 216 -1.20 32.35 14.26
N THR A 217 -2.47 32.55 13.89
CA THR A 217 -3.29 33.55 14.62
C THR A 217 -3.61 33.07 16.02
N ASN A 218 -3.66 34.01 16.97
CA ASN A 218 -4.01 33.70 18.35
C ASN A 218 -5.30 32.88 18.48
N LYS A 219 -6.27 33.11 17.60
CA LYS A 219 -7.51 32.35 17.57
C LYS A 219 -7.26 30.88 17.28
N ILE A 220 -6.51 30.57 16.21
CA ILE A 220 -6.20 29.17 15.80
C ILE A 220 -5.44 28.46 16.90
N ILE A 221 -4.42 29.10 17.46
CA ILE A 221 -3.59 28.51 18.51
C ILE A 221 -4.43 28.29 19.79
N LYS A 222 -5.21 29.27 20.19
CA LYS A 222 -6.09 29.18 21.36
C LYS A 222 -7.12 28.05 21.20
N ASP A 223 -7.83 28.02 20.08
CA ASP A 223 -8.85 26.99 19.80
C ASP A 223 -8.23 25.57 19.78
N TYR A 224 -7.01 25.44 19.27
CA TYR A 224 -6.30 24.17 19.29
C TYR A 224 -5.97 23.71 20.72
N PHE A 225 -5.38 24.55 21.56
CA PHE A 225 -4.97 24.17 22.91
C PHE A 225 -6.16 24.08 23.87
N LEU A 226 -7.25 24.79 23.65
CA LEU A 226 -8.50 24.62 24.40
C LEU A 226 -9.16 23.25 24.25
N TYR A 227 -8.78 22.47 23.23
CA TYR A 227 -9.20 21.07 23.11
C TYR A 227 -8.69 20.21 24.27
N TYR A 228 -7.54 20.53 24.83
CA TYR A 228 -6.97 19.83 25.99
C TYR A 228 -7.61 20.31 27.29
N SER A 229 -7.73 19.40 28.26
CA SER A 229 -8.26 19.74 29.59
C SER A 229 -7.41 20.82 30.26
N TYR A 230 -8.01 21.57 31.18
CA TYR A 230 -7.30 22.55 31.96
C TYR A 230 -6.09 21.94 32.70
N GLN A 231 -6.28 20.80 33.33
CA GLN A 231 -5.21 20.06 34.02
C GLN A 231 -4.05 19.73 33.11
N GLU A 232 -4.31 19.31 31.86
CA GLU A 232 -3.28 18.95 30.88
C GLU A 232 -2.48 20.18 30.43
N ARG A 233 -3.15 21.30 30.25
CA ARG A 233 -2.51 22.59 29.91
C ARG A 233 -1.64 23.16 31.04
N CYS A 234 -2.05 22.99 32.30
CA CYS A 234 -1.30 23.44 33.46
C CYS A 234 -0.01 22.64 33.72
N LYS A 235 0.17 21.48 33.11
CA LYS A 235 1.41 20.69 33.20
C LYS A 235 2.54 21.27 32.36
N VAL A 236 2.21 22.06 31.33
CA VAL A 236 3.20 22.58 30.37
C VAL A 236 4.04 23.65 31.02
N LYS A 237 5.36 23.53 30.88
CA LYS A 237 6.37 24.52 31.31
C LYS A 237 7.14 25.06 30.13
#